data_ce7b8edbab3910863b172aac8bcdbebc
#
_entry.id   ce7b8edbab3910863b172aac8bcdbebc
#
_cell.length_a   1.000
_cell.length_b   1.000
_cell.length_c   1.000
_cell.angle_alpha   90.00
_cell.angle_beta   90.00
_cell.angle_gamma   90.00
#
_symmetry.space_group_name_H-M   'P 1'
#
loop_
_entity.id
_entity.type
_entity.pdbx_description
1 polymer ?
#
loop_
_entity_poly.entity_id
_entity_poly.type
_entity_poly.pdbx_seq_one_letter_code
_entity_poly.pdbx_strand_id
1 'polypeptide(L)'
;EIRLSLVGSEMCIRDSFETRYEDVVMGTAKAGDYDWATTVAYPFGYGDSYTTFAYSNFNVTESDDAFTVTLKVTNTGKTYSGKETVQVYFQSPYTDYDKANGIEKAAAELCGFAKTDVLAPGASEDVTITVKKSELRTYDANNAKTYILDAGDYYFTAATDSHNAVNNILAAKGYTVAGTNGRMTEDGDASLVWKWTNEALDATTYAASANGTAITNLFDESDPNKSSDAPGSVTWMSRSDWTGTVPTQPAALTANETLAADLAFTQYDGTEADSVEMPTLGAKNGLTLASMIGKDFDDPQWETLLDQLTFDEMVNTCLLYTSPSPR
;
A
#
# COMPACT_ATOMS: atom_id res chain seq x y z
N GLU A 1 10.63 -1.47 4.73
CA GLU A 1 9.21 -1.59 4.37
C GLU A 1 9.00 -1.18 2.93
N ILE A 2 8.69 -2.16 2.11
CA ILE A 2 8.59 -2.06 0.65
C ILE A 2 7.30 -1.31 0.19
N ARG A 3 6.47 -0.84 1.11
CA ARG A 3 5.18 -0.21 0.79
C ARG A 3 5.30 1.13 0.05
N LEU A 4 6.38 1.86 0.17
CA LEU A 4 6.50 3.23 -0.34
C LEU A 4 6.93 3.32 -1.81
N SER A 5 7.67 2.34 -2.32
CA SER A 5 8.04 2.32 -3.75
C SER A 5 6.96 1.72 -4.66
N LEU A 6 5.95 1.08 -4.06
CA LEU A 6 4.84 0.43 -4.77
C LEU A 6 3.56 1.28 -4.79
N VAL A 7 3.52 2.41 -4.06
CA VAL A 7 2.31 3.25 -3.94
C VAL A 7 1.81 3.69 -5.32
N GLY A 8 2.68 4.09 -6.24
CA GLY A 8 2.27 4.45 -7.59
C GLY A 8 1.77 3.27 -8.44
N SER A 9 2.41 2.11 -8.34
CA SER A 9 2.05 0.94 -9.15
C SER A 9 0.88 0.14 -8.55
N GLU A 10 0.74 0.06 -7.24
CA GLU A 10 -0.38 -0.62 -6.58
C GLU A 10 -1.67 0.20 -6.68
N MET A 11 -1.61 1.51 -6.50
CA MET A 11 -2.75 2.40 -6.75
C MET A 11 -3.24 2.32 -8.20
N CYS A 12 -2.33 2.20 -9.16
CA CYS A 12 -2.68 2.09 -10.58
C CYS A 12 -3.33 0.76 -10.95
N ILE A 13 -3.14 -0.31 -10.20
CA ILE A 13 -3.59 -1.66 -10.59
C ILE A 13 -4.75 -2.16 -9.73
N ARG A 14 -4.74 -1.91 -8.43
CA ARG A 14 -5.68 -2.51 -7.48
C ARG A 14 -6.70 -1.53 -6.92
N ASP A 15 -6.22 -0.40 -6.45
CA ASP A 15 -7.04 0.56 -5.71
C ASP A 15 -7.68 1.60 -6.63
N SER A 16 -7.14 1.80 -7.85
CA SER A 16 -7.67 2.75 -8.82
C SER A 16 -9.06 2.38 -9.33
N PHE A 17 -9.39 1.09 -9.41
CA PHE A 17 -10.70 0.65 -9.89
C PHE A 17 -11.81 1.07 -8.93
N GLU A 18 -11.63 0.85 -7.64
CA GLU A 18 -12.59 1.26 -6.61
C GLU A 18 -12.59 2.77 -6.44
N THR A 19 -11.43 3.42 -6.53
CA THR A 19 -11.31 4.88 -6.41
C THR A 19 -11.99 5.58 -7.57
N ARG A 20 -11.81 5.09 -8.80
CA ARG A 20 -12.49 5.64 -9.98
C ARG A 20 -14.00 5.41 -9.93
N TYR A 21 -14.41 4.25 -9.43
CA TYR A 21 -15.81 3.97 -9.17
C TYR A 21 -16.44 4.97 -8.20
N GLU A 22 -15.80 5.21 -7.06
CA GLU A 22 -16.28 6.21 -6.10
C GLU A 22 -16.41 7.59 -6.74
N ASP A 23 -15.39 8.04 -7.46
CA ASP A 23 -15.40 9.34 -8.13
C ASP A 23 -16.50 9.46 -9.21
N VAL A 24 -16.78 8.38 -9.94
CA VAL A 24 -17.89 8.31 -10.89
C VAL A 24 -19.25 8.39 -10.17
N VAL A 25 -19.40 7.63 -9.07
CA VAL A 25 -20.64 7.65 -8.26
C VAL A 25 -20.89 9.04 -7.67
N MET A 26 -19.86 9.68 -7.13
CA MET A 26 -19.97 11.03 -6.56
C MET A 26 -20.10 12.13 -7.63
N GLY A 27 -19.79 11.84 -8.90
CA GLY A 27 -19.82 12.79 -10.00
C GLY A 27 -18.58 13.69 -10.08
N THR A 28 -17.50 13.34 -9.43
CA THR A 28 -16.19 14.02 -9.52
C THR A 28 -15.37 13.55 -10.73
N ALA A 29 -15.64 12.35 -11.24
CA ALA A 29 -15.17 11.87 -12.53
C ALA A 29 -16.33 11.78 -13.53
N LYS A 30 -16.02 11.82 -14.84
CA LYS A 30 -17.04 11.73 -15.88
C LYS A 30 -17.75 10.37 -15.85
N ALA A 31 -19.06 10.38 -15.72
CA ALA A 31 -19.89 9.22 -15.92
C ALA A 31 -19.79 8.74 -17.38
N GLY A 32 -19.59 7.44 -17.59
CA GLY A 32 -19.42 6.83 -18.91
C GLY A 32 -17.99 6.50 -19.32
N ASP A 33 -17.01 7.07 -18.63
CA ASP A 33 -15.60 6.73 -18.88
C ASP A 33 -15.15 5.43 -18.16
N TYR A 34 -15.96 4.95 -17.22
CA TYR A 34 -15.64 3.77 -16.43
C TYR A 34 -16.91 3.04 -15.95
N ASP A 35 -16.99 1.76 -16.22
CA ASP A 35 -18.00 0.84 -15.70
C ASP A 35 -17.31 -0.26 -14.88
N TRP A 36 -17.47 -0.18 -13.58
CA TRP A 36 -16.86 -1.10 -12.64
C TRP A 36 -17.29 -2.55 -12.90
N ALA A 37 -18.59 -2.78 -13.10
CA ALA A 37 -19.15 -4.12 -13.24
C ALA A 37 -18.65 -4.89 -14.46
N THR A 38 -18.25 -4.19 -15.52
CA THR A 38 -17.64 -4.79 -16.72
C THR A 38 -16.13 -4.88 -16.66
N THR A 39 -15.51 -4.16 -15.73
CA THR A 39 -14.04 -4.05 -15.66
C THR A 39 -13.44 -4.96 -14.59
N VAL A 40 -14.10 -5.10 -13.44
CA VAL A 40 -13.60 -5.86 -12.28
C VAL A 40 -14.35 -7.18 -12.16
N ALA A 41 -13.65 -8.30 -12.31
CA ALA A 41 -14.23 -9.63 -12.14
C ALA A 41 -14.37 -10.01 -10.65
N TYR A 42 -13.35 -9.66 -9.83
CA TYR A 42 -13.31 -9.91 -8.39
C TYR A 42 -12.65 -8.74 -7.70
N PRO A 43 -13.31 -8.07 -6.74
CA PRO A 43 -12.70 -7.00 -5.95
C PRO A 43 -11.63 -7.57 -5.01
N PHE A 44 -10.78 -6.69 -4.51
CA PHE A 44 -9.82 -7.06 -3.47
C PHE A 44 -10.55 -7.54 -2.21
N GLY A 45 -10.10 -8.63 -1.64
CA GLY A 45 -10.72 -9.24 -0.45
C GLY A 45 -11.87 -10.19 -0.74
N TYR A 46 -12.31 -10.31 -2.01
CA TYR A 46 -13.36 -11.24 -2.39
C TYR A 46 -13.02 -12.68 -2.01
N GLY A 47 -14.03 -13.41 -1.55
CA GLY A 47 -13.93 -14.84 -1.25
C GLY A 47 -15.29 -15.51 -1.24
N ASP A 48 -15.30 -16.77 -1.67
CA ASP A 48 -16.49 -17.62 -1.66
C ASP A 48 -16.64 -18.39 -0.35
N SER A 49 -17.88 -18.62 0.03
CA SER A 49 -18.23 -19.47 1.18
C SER A 49 -19.40 -20.41 0.84
N TYR A 50 -19.42 -21.58 1.45
CA TYR A 50 -20.57 -22.51 1.36
C TYR A 50 -21.75 -22.10 2.25
N THR A 51 -21.62 -21.01 3.00
CA THR A 51 -22.65 -20.44 3.85
C THR A 51 -22.65 -18.92 3.72
N THR A 52 -23.61 -18.24 4.31
CA THR A 52 -23.72 -16.78 4.29
C THR A 52 -23.55 -16.21 5.69
N PHE A 53 -22.98 -15.01 5.76
CA PHE A 53 -22.79 -14.31 7.03
C PHE A 53 -23.44 -12.94 6.99
N ALA A 54 -23.84 -12.44 8.16
CA ALA A 54 -24.30 -11.07 8.33
C ALA A 54 -23.50 -10.39 9.44
N TYR A 55 -23.22 -9.12 9.25
CA TYR A 55 -22.56 -8.25 10.22
C TYR A 55 -23.60 -7.38 10.93
N SER A 56 -23.41 -7.14 12.22
CA SER A 56 -24.26 -6.28 13.02
C SER A 56 -23.50 -5.70 14.22
N ASN A 57 -24.09 -4.73 14.90
CA ASN A 57 -23.51 -4.11 16.09
C ASN A 57 -22.09 -3.54 15.86
N PHE A 58 -21.86 -3.01 14.65
CA PHE A 58 -20.60 -2.37 14.30
C PHE A 58 -20.39 -1.16 15.21
N ASN A 59 -19.26 -1.11 15.89
CA ASN A 59 -18.89 -0.02 16.76
C ASN A 59 -17.37 0.19 16.73
N VAL A 60 -16.95 1.44 16.84
CA VAL A 60 -15.54 1.82 16.92
C VAL A 60 -15.34 2.68 18.16
N THR A 61 -14.33 2.36 18.95
CA THR A 61 -13.90 3.16 20.08
C THR A 61 -12.48 3.67 19.83
N GLU A 62 -12.27 4.95 20.09
CA GLU A 62 -10.98 5.61 19.92
C GLU A 62 -10.18 5.57 21.23
N SER A 63 -8.88 5.34 21.11
CA SER A 63 -7.87 5.56 22.13
C SER A 63 -6.80 6.55 21.64
N ASP A 64 -5.78 6.82 22.45
CA ASP A 64 -4.74 7.79 22.08
C ASP A 64 -4.00 7.39 20.78
N ASP A 65 -3.73 6.09 20.61
CA ASP A 65 -2.87 5.56 19.54
C ASP A 65 -3.57 4.58 18.57
N ALA A 66 -4.82 4.21 18.87
CA ALA A 66 -5.52 3.17 18.12
C ALA A 66 -7.05 3.34 18.14
N PHE A 67 -7.69 2.65 17.20
CA PHE A 67 -9.12 2.40 17.14
C PHE A 67 -9.39 0.92 17.43
N THR A 68 -10.37 0.63 18.26
CA THR A 68 -10.87 -0.73 18.48
C THR A 68 -12.22 -0.88 17.80
N VAL A 69 -12.24 -1.69 16.75
CA VAL A 69 -13.45 -2.04 16.00
C VAL A 69 -14.06 -3.31 16.58
N THR A 70 -15.34 -3.30 16.87
CA THR A 70 -16.10 -4.46 17.34
C THR A 70 -17.34 -4.64 16.51
N LEU A 71 -17.68 -5.88 16.20
CA LEU A 71 -18.92 -6.23 15.50
C LEU A 71 -19.30 -7.68 15.80
N LYS A 72 -20.57 -7.99 15.55
CA LYS A 72 -21.09 -9.35 15.64
C LYS A 72 -21.22 -9.95 14.25
N VAL A 73 -20.66 -11.14 14.06
CA VAL A 73 -20.80 -11.97 12.85
C VAL A 73 -21.77 -13.11 13.15
N THR A 74 -22.77 -13.30 12.29
CA THR A 74 -23.75 -14.36 12.39
C THR A 74 -23.75 -15.20 11.12
N ASN A 75 -23.63 -16.51 11.25
CA ASN A 75 -23.87 -17.43 10.14
C ASN A 75 -25.39 -17.49 9.85
N THR A 76 -25.81 -16.88 8.75
CA THR A 76 -27.21 -16.80 8.33
C THR A 76 -27.64 -17.96 7.43
N GLY A 77 -26.69 -18.79 7.00
CA GLY A 77 -26.97 -19.99 6.23
C GLY A 77 -27.72 -21.04 7.04
N LYS A 78 -28.34 -22.00 6.35
CA LYS A 78 -29.20 -23.00 6.98
C LYS A 78 -28.57 -24.40 7.08
N THR A 79 -27.49 -24.63 6.36
CA THR A 79 -26.99 -26.00 6.12
C THR A 79 -25.54 -26.19 6.59
N TYR A 80 -24.66 -25.25 6.27
CA TYR A 80 -23.23 -25.44 6.50
C TYR A 80 -22.68 -24.55 7.61
N SER A 81 -21.79 -25.14 8.41
CA SER A 81 -20.93 -24.35 9.29
C SER A 81 -19.78 -23.75 8.49
N GLY A 82 -19.32 -22.58 8.86
CA GLY A 82 -18.23 -21.89 8.17
C GLY A 82 -17.49 -20.91 9.06
N LYS A 83 -16.39 -20.41 8.57
CA LYS A 83 -15.64 -19.31 9.15
C LYS A 83 -15.78 -18.08 8.26
N GLU A 84 -15.89 -16.92 8.88
CA GLU A 84 -15.89 -15.64 8.18
C GLU A 84 -14.57 -14.91 8.42
N THR A 85 -14.06 -14.22 7.41
CA THR A 85 -12.92 -13.31 7.53
C THR A 85 -13.45 -11.88 7.47
N VAL A 86 -13.64 -11.29 8.63
CA VAL A 86 -14.02 -9.88 8.75
C VAL A 86 -12.86 -9.01 8.30
N GLN A 87 -13.11 -8.12 7.37
CA GLN A 87 -12.15 -7.15 6.85
C GLN A 87 -12.61 -5.74 7.26
N VAL A 88 -11.71 -4.97 7.86
CA VAL A 88 -11.95 -3.58 8.22
C VAL A 88 -11.18 -2.69 7.25
N TYR A 89 -11.90 -1.82 6.60
CA TYR A 89 -11.37 -0.82 5.68
C TYR A 89 -11.52 0.58 6.26
N PHE A 90 -10.63 1.47 5.86
CA PHE A 90 -10.80 2.89 6.10
C PHE A 90 -10.70 3.66 4.78
N GLN A 91 -11.30 4.84 4.78
CA GLN A 91 -11.13 5.86 3.77
C GLN A 91 -10.55 7.10 4.44
N SER A 92 -9.43 7.59 3.92
CA SER A 92 -8.88 8.89 4.30
C SER A 92 -9.52 10.01 3.49
N PRO A 93 -9.54 11.26 3.99
CA PRO A 93 -9.98 12.40 3.21
C PRO A 93 -9.01 12.62 2.03
N TYR A 94 -9.56 13.01 0.87
CA TYR A 94 -8.79 13.45 -0.29
C TYR A 94 -8.96 14.96 -0.44
N THR A 95 -8.00 15.71 0.04
CA THR A 95 -8.09 17.15 0.27
C THR A 95 -7.51 17.97 -0.88
N ASP A 96 -7.74 19.28 -0.84
CA ASP A 96 -7.06 20.19 -1.79
C ASP A 96 -5.55 20.26 -1.53
N TYR A 97 -5.11 19.99 -0.31
CA TYR A 97 -3.70 19.83 0.01
C TYR A 97 -3.10 18.63 -0.72
N ASP A 98 -3.79 17.49 -0.70
CA ASP A 98 -3.35 16.27 -1.41
C ASP A 98 -3.20 16.53 -2.90
N LYS A 99 -4.23 17.10 -3.52
CA LYS A 99 -4.21 17.43 -4.96
C LYS A 99 -3.08 18.38 -5.34
N ALA A 100 -2.85 19.40 -4.50
CA ALA A 100 -1.79 20.40 -4.75
C ALA A 100 -0.38 19.81 -4.61
N ASN A 101 -0.21 18.76 -3.80
CA ASN A 101 1.07 18.13 -3.52
C ASN A 101 1.25 16.78 -4.22
N GLY A 102 0.31 16.37 -5.10
CA GLY A 102 0.39 15.12 -5.84
C GLY A 102 0.31 13.88 -4.92
N ILE A 103 -0.43 13.99 -3.82
CA ILE A 103 -0.68 12.87 -2.91
C ILE A 103 -1.94 12.17 -3.38
N GLU A 104 -1.84 10.89 -3.68
CA GLU A 104 -2.96 10.09 -4.13
C GLU A 104 -3.55 9.28 -2.97
N LYS A 105 -4.88 9.13 -2.97
CA LYS A 105 -5.64 8.42 -1.93
C LYS A 105 -6.55 7.38 -2.56
N ALA A 106 -6.57 6.20 -1.99
CA ALA A 106 -7.53 5.16 -2.35
C ALA A 106 -8.92 5.44 -1.77
N ALA A 107 -9.98 4.96 -2.44
CA ALA A 107 -11.34 5.04 -1.91
C ALA A 107 -11.55 4.17 -0.67
N ALA A 108 -10.81 3.06 -0.55
CA ALA A 108 -10.80 2.21 0.64
C ALA A 108 -9.45 1.49 0.77
N GLU A 109 -8.94 1.42 1.98
CA GLU A 109 -7.71 0.74 2.32
C GLU A 109 -7.97 -0.27 3.43
N LEU A 110 -7.46 -1.50 3.30
CA LEU A 110 -7.56 -2.52 4.34
C LEU A 110 -6.64 -2.15 5.52
N CYS A 111 -7.22 -1.95 6.69
CA CYS A 111 -6.47 -1.60 7.90
C CYS A 111 -6.46 -2.67 8.99
N GLY A 112 -7.30 -3.70 8.85
CA GLY A 112 -7.32 -4.81 9.80
C GLY A 112 -8.22 -5.94 9.36
N PHE A 113 -7.97 -7.13 9.86
CA PHE A 113 -8.83 -8.28 9.63
C PHE A 113 -8.76 -9.26 10.80
N ALA A 114 -9.82 -10.04 10.97
CA ALA A 114 -9.87 -11.16 11.91
C ALA A 114 -10.75 -12.28 11.35
N LYS A 115 -10.45 -13.50 11.73
CA LYS A 115 -11.21 -14.67 11.30
C LYS A 115 -11.98 -15.25 12.47
N THR A 116 -13.28 -15.52 12.27
CA THR A 116 -14.11 -16.16 13.29
C THR A 116 -13.70 -17.62 13.52
N ASP A 117 -14.14 -18.19 14.61
CA ASP A 117 -14.23 -19.63 14.77
C ASP A 117 -15.25 -20.23 13.78
N VAL A 118 -15.39 -21.56 13.80
CA VAL A 118 -16.40 -22.24 12.97
C VAL A 118 -17.78 -21.95 13.55
N LEU A 119 -18.58 -21.18 12.84
CA LEU A 119 -19.94 -20.85 13.23
C LEU A 119 -20.93 -21.85 12.60
N ALA A 120 -21.68 -22.55 13.42
CA ALA A 120 -22.82 -23.36 12.97
C ALA A 120 -23.95 -22.46 12.42
N PRO A 121 -24.88 -22.99 11.62
CA PRO A 121 -26.06 -22.26 11.19
C PRO A 121 -26.77 -21.56 12.34
N GLY A 122 -26.96 -20.24 12.25
CA GLY A 122 -27.57 -19.39 13.27
C GLY A 122 -26.66 -19.00 14.44
N ALA A 123 -25.44 -19.52 14.52
CA ALA A 123 -24.48 -19.13 15.56
C ALA A 123 -23.84 -17.79 15.23
N SER A 124 -23.44 -17.08 16.28
CA SER A 124 -22.80 -15.75 16.19
C SER A 124 -21.55 -15.68 17.06
N GLU A 125 -20.64 -14.80 16.69
CA GLU A 125 -19.43 -14.46 17.41
C GLU A 125 -19.21 -12.95 17.38
N ASP A 126 -18.71 -12.39 18.49
CA ASP A 126 -18.29 -11.00 18.56
C ASP A 126 -16.80 -10.93 18.20
N VAL A 127 -16.47 -10.15 17.17
CA VAL A 127 -15.11 -9.99 16.66
C VAL A 127 -14.56 -8.62 17.08
N THR A 128 -13.30 -8.59 17.47
CA THR A 128 -12.59 -7.36 17.85
C THR A 128 -11.32 -7.22 17.04
N ILE A 129 -11.12 -6.04 16.42
CA ILE A 129 -9.96 -5.72 15.59
C ILE A 129 -9.39 -4.39 16.05
N THR A 130 -8.09 -4.35 16.31
CA THR A 130 -7.38 -3.11 16.68
C THR A 130 -6.65 -2.54 15.46
N VAL A 131 -6.92 -1.27 15.15
CA VAL A 131 -6.28 -0.51 14.08
C VAL A 131 -5.48 0.61 14.70
N LYS A 132 -4.18 0.64 14.48
CA LYS A 132 -3.32 1.73 14.97
C LYS A 132 -3.57 3.01 14.17
N LYS A 133 -3.57 4.16 14.82
CA LYS A 133 -3.66 5.46 14.11
C LYS A 133 -2.54 5.65 13.11
N SER A 134 -1.38 5.07 13.34
CA SER A 134 -0.26 5.05 12.41
C SER A 134 -0.54 4.35 11.06
N GLU A 135 -1.56 3.50 10.98
CA GLU A 135 -1.95 2.87 9.70
C GLU A 135 -2.70 3.84 8.77
N LEU A 136 -3.25 4.93 9.31
CA LEU A 136 -4.00 5.93 8.54
C LEU A 136 -3.13 7.01 7.92
N ARG A 137 -1.83 7.01 8.25
CA ARG A 137 -0.89 8.02 7.75
C ARG A 137 -0.61 7.84 6.26
N THR A 138 -0.43 8.95 5.57
CA THR A 138 -0.01 9.01 4.18
C THR A 138 1.37 9.63 4.07
N TYR A 139 2.18 9.23 3.10
CA TYR A 139 3.47 9.84 2.86
C TYR A 139 3.35 11.00 1.87
N ASP A 140 3.75 12.19 2.30
CA ASP A 140 3.86 13.38 1.45
C ASP A 140 5.31 13.50 0.93
N ALA A 141 5.51 13.13 -0.33
CA ALA A 141 6.83 13.14 -0.95
C ALA A 141 7.30 14.53 -1.40
N ASN A 142 6.38 15.46 -1.62
CA ASN A 142 6.69 16.70 -2.31
C ASN A 142 6.81 17.92 -1.39
N ASN A 143 5.96 18.02 -0.36
CA ASN A 143 5.93 19.17 0.53
C ASN A 143 6.48 18.86 1.93
N ALA A 144 5.80 18.04 2.74
CA ALA A 144 6.24 17.72 4.09
C ALA A 144 7.45 16.75 4.11
N LYS A 145 7.62 15.95 3.06
CA LYS A 145 8.67 14.93 2.88
C LYS A 145 8.72 13.92 4.04
N THR A 146 7.57 13.62 4.58
CA THR A 146 7.37 12.70 5.70
C THR A 146 5.94 12.15 5.69
N TYR A 147 5.63 11.30 6.68
CA TYR A 147 4.25 10.87 6.91
C TYR A 147 3.41 11.98 7.52
N ILE A 148 2.21 12.13 7.01
CA ILE A 148 1.19 13.06 7.47
C ILE A 148 -0.08 12.32 7.84
N LEU A 149 -0.90 12.95 8.67
CA LEU A 149 -2.29 12.60 8.90
C LEU A 149 -3.14 13.80 8.49
N ASP A 150 -3.98 13.63 7.48
CA ASP A 150 -4.73 14.75 6.90
C ASP A 150 -5.82 15.24 7.84
N ALA A 151 -6.15 16.52 7.70
CA ALA A 151 -7.36 17.07 8.29
C ALA A 151 -8.58 16.63 7.49
N GLY A 152 -9.65 16.23 8.17
CA GLY A 152 -10.91 15.87 7.53
C GLY A 152 -11.54 14.59 8.09
N ASP A 153 -12.54 14.10 7.38
CA ASP A 153 -13.34 12.96 7.79
C ASP A 153 -12.73 11.65 7.28
N TYR A 154 -12.45 10.76 8.22
CA TYR A 154 -12.07 9.37 7.98
C TYR A 154 -13.28 8.47 8.21
N TYR A 155 -13.49 7.50 7.33
CA TYR A 155 -14.59 6.55 7.45
C TYR A 155 -14.02 5.15 7.65
N PHE A 156 -14.48 4.45 8.69
CA PHE A 156 -14.18 3.04 8.94
C PHE A 156 -15.40 2.20 8.61
N THR A 157 -15.19 1.07 7.98
CA THR A 157 -16.25 0.11 7.67
C THR A 157 -15.77 -1.33 7.77
N ALA A 158 -16.67 -2.24 8.15
CA ALA A 158 -16.46 -3.66 7.99
C ALA A 158 -17.17 -4.14 6.71
N ALA A 159 -16.46 -4.91 5.90
CA ALA A 159 -16.99 -5.42 4.64
C ALA A 159 -16.39 -6.78 4.28
N THR A 160 -16.98 -7.46 3.31
CA THR A 160 -16.49 -8.74 2.78
C THR A 160 -15.40 -8.57 1.73
N ASP A 161 -15.33 -7.37 1.14
CA ASP A 161 -14.37 -6.98 0.10
C ASP A 161 -14.29 -5.45 -0.04
N SER A 162 -13.36 -4.97 -0.85
CA SER A 162 -13.13 -3.53 -1.05
C SER A 162 -14.30 -2.81 -1.72
N HIS A 163 -15.03 -3.46 -2.62
CA HIS A 163 -16.16 -2.86 -3.31
C HIS A 163 -17.34 -2.63 -2.36
N ASN A 164 -17.67 -3.63 -1.55
CA ASN A 164 -18.67 -3.51 -0.49
C ASN A 164 -18.25 -2.43 0.52
N ALA A 165 -16.96 -2.31 0.84
CA ALA A 165 -16.46 -1.25 1.70
C ALA A 165 -16.74 0.15 1.13
N VAL A 166 -16.46 0.36 -0.16
CA VAL A 166 -16.74 1.64 -0.84
C VAL A 166 -18.26 1.91 -0.89
N ASN A 167 -19.08 0.91 -1.20
CA ASN A 167 -20.53 1.06 -1.21
C ASN A 167 -21.09 1.42 0.17
N ASN A 168 -20.60 0.80 1.26
CA ASN A 168 -20.97 1.16 2.63
C ASN A 168 -20.64 2.63 2.95
N ILE A 169 -19.43 3.08 2.58
CA ILE A 169 -18.99 4.46 2.80
C ILE A 169 -19.83 5.44 1.96
N LEU A 170 -20.12 5.11 0.72
CA LEU A 170 -21.00 5.91 -0.14
C LEU A 170 -22.41 6.02 0.45
N ALA A 171 -22.96 4.93 0.99
CA ALA A 171 -24.25 4.95 1.69
C ALA A 171 -24.20 5.86 2.93
N ALA A 172 -23.12 5.82 3.72
CA ALA A 172 -22.95 6.72 4.87
C ALA A 172 -22.81 8.20 4.45
N LYS A 173 -22.31 8.47 3.25
CA LYS A 173 -22.27 9.81 2.63
C LYS A 173 -23.61 10.21 1.98
N GLY A 174 -24.63 9.35 2.01
CA GLY A 174 -25.99 9.61 1.51
C GLY A 174 -26.22 9.26 0.03
N TYR A 175 -25.29 8.53 -0.60
CA TYR A 175 -25.48 8.04 -1.97
C TYR A 175 -26.28 6.74 -1.98
N THR A 176 -27.13 6.58 -2.99
CA THR A 176 -27.92 5.38 -3.23
C THR A 176 -27.94 5.05 -4.72
N VAL A 177 -28.27 3.82 -5.09
CA VAL A 177 -28.43 3.42 -6.50
C VAL A 177 -29.42 4.34 -7.21
N ALA A 178 -30.58 4.58 -6.60
CA ALA A 178 -31.60 5.46 -7.16
C ALA A 178 -31.14 6.93 -7.24
N GLY A 179 -30.49 7.45 -6.19
CA GLY A 179 -29.99 8.83 -6.14
C GLY A 179 -28.86 9.12 -7.13
N THR A 180 -28.13 8.11 -7.54
CA THR A 180 -27.03 8.22 -8.51
C THR A 180 -27.43 7.83 -9.94
N ASN A 181 -28.72 7.57 -10.20
CA ASN A 181 -29.21 7.08 -11.49
C ASN A 181 -28.50 5.81 -11.97
N GLY A 182 -28.24 4.88 -11.06
CA GLY A 182 -27.61 3.59 -11.35
C GLY A 182 -26.08 3.66 -11.54
N ARG A 183 -25.43 4.77 -11.19
CA ARG A 183 -23.94 4.80 -11.15
C ARG A 183 -23.38 3.98 -10.01
N MET A 184 -24.09 3.93 -8.87
CA MET A 184 -23.79 3.02 -7.77
C MET A 184 -24.30 1.62 -8.10
N THR A 185 -23.48 0.59 -7.96
CA THR A 185 -23.79 -0.78 -8.37
C THR A 185 -24.81 -1.46 -7.46
N GLU A 186 -24.76 -1.13 -6.18
CA GLU A 186 -25.65 -1.64 -5.13
C GLU A 186 -25.71 -0.65 -3.97
N ASP A 187 -26.80 -0.68 -3.19
CA ASP A 187 -26.90 0.09 -1.97
C ASP A 187 -26.01 -0.55 -0.88
N GLY A 188 -25.15 0.25 -0.27
CA GLY A 188 -24.33 -0.18 0.85
C GLY A 188 -25.05 -0.10 2.18
N ASP A 189 -24.42 -0.62 3.23
CA ASP A 189 -24.92 -0.59 4.59
C ASP A 189 -24.23 0.50 5.43
N ALA A 190 -24.88 1.65 5.55
CA ALA A 190 -24.39 2.77 6.37
C ALA A 190 -24.27 2.44 7.87
N SER A 191 -24.98 1.40 8.36
CA SER A 191 -24.90 0.97 9.77
C SER A 191 -23.56 0.28 10.11
N LEU A 192 -22.81 -0.13 9.10
CA LEU A 192 -21.46 -0.70 9.21
C LEU A 192 -20.36 0.36 9.04
N VAL A 193 -20.70 1.65 9.13
CA VAL A 193 -19.74 2.74 8.96
C VAL A 193 -19.65 3.60 10.20
N TRP A 194 -18.46 3.94 10.60
CA TRP A 194 -18.18 4.91 11.65
C TRP A 194 -17.25 6.00 11.12
N LYS A 195 -17.53 7.25 11.47
CA LYS A 195 -16.78 8.42 11.03
C LYS A 195 -15.94 8.98 12.16
N TRP A 196 -14.67 9.23 11.86
CA TRP A 196 -13.75 9.98 12.71
C TRP A 196 -13.30 11.25 11.98
N THR A 197 -13.22 12.36 12.70
CA THR A 197 -12.74 13.63 12.14
C THR A 197 -11.41 14.00 12.79
N ASN A 198 -10.38 14.16 11.95
CA ASN A 198 -9.13 14.79 12.36
C ASN A 198 -9.22 16.30 12.08
N GLU A 199 -9.13 17.12 13.12
CA GLU A 199 -9.41 18.56 13.04
C GLU A 199 -8.30 19.35 12.31
N ALA A 200 -7.08 18.83 12.24
CA ALA A 200 -5.94 19.56 11.68
C ALA A 200 -4.94 18.60 11.00
N LEU A 201 -4.28 19.10 9.95
CA LEU A 201 -3.17 18.39 9.33
C LEU A 201 -2.04 18.19 10.35
N ASP A 202 -1.65 16.94 10.58
CA ASP A 202 -0.50 16.58 11.41
C ASP A 202 0.64 16.07 10.53
N ALA A 203 1.71 16.83 10.44
CA ALA A 203 2.94 16.49 9.74
C ALA A 203 4.12 16.26 10.71
N THR A 204 3.84 16.06 11.99
CA THR A 204 4.87 15.99 13.05
C THR A 204 4.86 14.67 13.80
N THR A 205 3.70 14.13 14.18
CA THR A 205 3.59 12.92 15.00
C THR A 205 4.28 11.72 14.37
N TYR A 206 4.22 11.59 13.04
CA TYR A 206 4.79 10.47 12.30
C TYR A 206 6.03 10.87 11.47
N ALA A 207 6.64 12.01 11.78
CA ALA A 207 7.82 12.52 11.06
C ALA A 207 9.13 11.84 11.45
N ALA A 208 9.13 11.03 12.50
CA ALA A 208 10.30 10.29 12.95
C ALA A 208 9.96 8.83 13.23
N SER A 209 10.94 7.97 13.06
CA SER A 209 10.89 6.56 13.44
C SER A 209 10.93 6.39 14.97
N ALA A 210 10.69 5.17 15.45
CA ALA A 210 10.64 4.87 16.89
C ALA A 210 11.94 5.20 17.65
N ASN A 211 13.08 5.24 16.95
CA ASN A 211 14.38 5.65 17.53
C ASN A 211 14.67 7.15 17.39
N GLY A 212 13.70 7.94 16.93
CA GLY A 212 13.86 9.40 16.77
C GLY A 212 14.54 9.85 15.47
N THR A 213 14.88 8.94 14.56
CA THR A 213 15.47 9.30 13.27
C THR A 213 14.39 9.90 12.37
N ALA A 214 14.65 11.06 11.78
CA ALA A 214 13.74 11.69 10.83
C ALA A 214 13.46 10.77 9.64
N ILE A 215 12.18 10.69 9.25
CA ILE A 215 11.76 9.94 8.08
C ILE A 215 11.98 10.79 6.84
N THR A 216 12.65 10.22 5.85
CA THR A 216 12.93 10.85 4.56
C THR A 216 12.60 9.88 3.43
N ASN A 217 12.39 10.41 2.22
CA ASN A 217 12.22 9.56 1.05
C ASN A 217 13.58 9.03 0.58
N LEU A 218 13.87 7.77 0.90
CA LEU A 218 15.11 7.08 0.46
C LEU A 218 15.10 6.74 -1.04
N PHE A 219 13.95 6.83 -1.70
CA PHE A 219 13.77 6.52 -3.11
C PHE A 219 13.55 7.76 -3.98
N ASP A 220 13.84 8.94 -3.47
CA ASP A 220 13.61 10.20 -4.18
C ASP A 220 14.39 10.25 -5.51
N GLU A 221 15.62 9.76 -5.50
CA GLU A 221 16.48 9.70 -6.70
C GLU A 221 16.04 8.62 -7.71
N SER A 222 15.18 7.69 -7.30
CA SER A 222 14.65 6.65 -8.18
C SER A 222 13.40 7.09 -8.94
N ASP A 223 12.88 8.28 -8.66
CA ASP A 223 11.73 8.83 -9.38
C ASP A 223 12.19 9.34 -10.77
N PRO A 224 11.71 8.70 -11.87
CA PRO A 224 12.11 9.14 -13.22
C PRO A 224 11.74 10.58 -13.52
N ASN A 225 10.73 11.14 -12.83
CA ASN A 225 10.32 12.53 -13.02
C ASN A 225 11.25 13.54 -12.33
N LYS A 226 12.11 13.08 -11.43
CA LYS A 226 13.13 13.88 -10.75
C LYS A 226 14.51 13.82 -11.42
N SER A 227 14.65 12.98 -12.46
CA SER A 227 15.87 12.90 -13.24
C SER A 227 16.20 14.26 -13.85
N SER A 228 17.46 14.69 -13.73
CA SER A 228 17.97 15.92 -14.33
C SER A 228 17.88 15.90 -15.86
N ASP A 229 17.91 14.71 -16.46
CA ASP A 229 17.97 14.51 -17.90
C ASP A 229 16.59 14.56 -18.57
N ALA A 230 15.54 14.19 -17.83
CA ALA A 230 14.17 14.18 -18.34
C ALA A 230 13.14 14.49 -17.24
N PRO A 231 13.18 15.69 -16.64
CA PRO A 231 12.28 16.05 -15.56
C PRO A 231 10.83 16.05 -16.06
N GLY A 232 9.93 15.40 -15.30
CA GLY A 232 8.51 15.33 -15.66
C GLY A 232 8.20 14.49 -16.91
N SER A 233 9.07 13.55 -17.27
CA SER A 233 8.93 12.70 -18.47
C SER A 233 7.78 11.69 -18.38
N VAL A 234 7.33 11.36 -17.18
CA VAL A 234 6.26 10.40 -16.95
C VAL A 234 5.04 11.12 -16.36
N THR A 235 3.88 10.93 -17.00
CA THR A 235 2.61 11.37 -16.44
C THR A 235 2.05 10.23 -15.60
N TRP A 236 2.12 10.39 -14.27
CA TRP A 236 1.48 9.46 -13.36
C TRP A 236 -0.03 9.62 -13.39
N MET A 237 -0.75 8.54 -13.20
CA MET A 237 -2.19 8.61 -13.01
C MET A 237 -2.50 9.42 -11.75
N SER A 238 -3.40 10.38 -11.87
CA SER A 238 -3.87 11.17 -10.74
C SER A 238 -5.38 11.08 -10.60
N ARG A 239 -5.83 10.86 -9.38
CA ARG A 239 -7.24 10.91 -9.01
C ARG A 239 -7.84 12.32 -9.20
N SER A 240 -7.02 13.35 -9.14
CA SER A 240 -7.49 14.75 -9.24
C SER A 240 -8.18 15.05 -10.59
N ASP A 241 -7.78 14.37 -11.65
CA ASP A 241 -8.31 14.57 -13.00
C ASP A 241 -8.34 13.31 -13.86
N TRP A 242 -7.87 12.18 -13.32
CA TRP A 242 -7.74 10.89 -14.00
C TRP A 242 -6.88 10.94 -15.28
N THR A 243 -5.94 11.88 -15.35
CA THR A 243 -4.91 11.87 -16.41
C THR A 243 -3.87 10.78 -16.15
N GLY A 244 -3.10 10.43 -17.16
CA GLY A 244 -2.06 9.41 -17.06
C GLY A 244 -2.57 7.97 -16.97
N THR A 245 -3.88 7.72 -17.17
CA THR A 245 -4.42 6.37 -17.29
C THR A 245 -3.72 5.60 -18.40
N VAL A 246 -3.46 4.32 -18.17
CA VAL A 246 -2.74 3.44 -19.09
C VAL A 246 -3.28 3.62 -20.51
N PRO A 247 -2.46 4.02 -21.47
CA PRO A 247 -2.89 4.16 -22.84
C PRO A 247 -3.34 2.80 -23.39
N THR A 248 -4.37 2.78 -24.21
CA THR A 248 -4.89 1.56 -24.83
C THR A 248 -3.87 0.90 -25.77
N GLN A 249 -2.86 1.65 -26.19
CA GLN A 249 -1.69 1.13 -26.90
C GLN A 249 -0.42 1.74 -26.32
N PRO A 250 0.63 0.92 -26.05
CA PRO A 250 1.92 1.46 -25.63
C PRO A 250 2.45 2.38 -26.72
N ALA A 251 2.74 3.64 -26.37
CA ALA A 251 3.50 4.51 -27.25
C ALA A 251 4.91 3.92 -27.44
N ALA A 252 5.42 3.95 -28.65
CA ALA A 252 6.83 3.64 -28.86
C ALA A 252 7.67 4.73 -28.16
N LEU A 253 8.42 4.32 -27.14
CA LEU A 253 9.36 5.21 -26.48
C LEU A 253 10.69 5.14 -27.25
N THR A 254 11.16 6.28 -27.71
CA THR A 254 12.52 6.39 -28.26
C THR A 254 13.43 6.88 -27.13
N ALA A 255 14.44 6.07 -26.78
CA ALA A 255 15.43 6.49 -25.82
C ALA A 255 16.11 7.77 -26.31
N ASN A 256 16.29 8.75 -25.42
CA ASN A 256 17.14 9.89 -25.72
C ASN A 256 18.61 9.46 -25.81
N GLU A 257 19.47 10.34 -26.32
CA GLU A 257 20.90 10.02 -26.54
C GLU A 257 21.61 9.62 -25.24
N THR A 258 21.27 10.26 -24.12
CA THR A 258 21.84 9.95 -22.80
C THR A 258 21.43 8.55 -22.34
N LEU A 259 20.13 8.26 -22.35
CA LEU A 259 19.63 6.93 -21.97
C LEU A 259 20.16 5.84 -22.92
N ALA A 260 20.27 6.12 -24.21
CA ALA A 260 20.85 5.20 -25.17
C ALA A 260 22.35 4.94 -24.91
N ALA A 261 23.08 5.95 -24.47
CA ALA A 261 24.48 5.81 -24.06
C ALA A 261 24.61 5.01 -22.76
N ASP A 262 23.76 5.26 -21.77
CA ASP A 262 23.74 4.55 -20.48
C ASP A 262 23.33 3.09 -20.64
N LEU A 263 22.42 2.80 -21.57
CA LEU A 263 21.98 1.44 -21.92
C LEU A 263 22.91 0.74 -22.90
N ALA A 264 23.84 1.46 -23.55
CA ALA A 264 24.81 0.85 -24.42
C ALA A 264 25.70 -0.09 -23.60
N PHE A 265 25.73 -1.36 -23.99
CA PHE A 265 26.65 -2.31 -23.37
C PHE A 265 28.08 -1.84 -23.59
N THR A 266 28.68 -1.28 -22.56
CA THR A 266 30.10 -1.01 -22.53
C THR A 266 30.81 -2.26 -22.06
N GLN A 267 31.65 -2.81 -22.89
CA GLN A 267 32.52 -3.90 -22.46
C GLN A 267 33.36 -3.38 -21.29
N TYR A 268 33.41 -4.14 -20.21
CA TYR A 268 34.22 -3.79 -19.05
C TYR A 268 35.67 -3.46 -19.52
N ASP A 269 36.10 -2.25 -19.21
CA ASP A 269 37.48 -1.81 -19.44
C ASP A 269 38.24 -2.05 -18.14
N GLY A 270 39.10 -3.08 -18.17
CA GLY A 270 39.89 -3.48 -17.00
C GLY A 270 40.95 -2.47 -16.56
N THR A 271 41.15 -1.38 -17.30
CA THR A 271 42.23 -0.40 -16.97
C THR A 271 41.96 0.37 -15.66
N GLU A 272 40.72 0.58 -15.29
CA GLU A 272 40.38 1.17 -13.98
C GLU A 272 40.62 0.20 -12.81
N ALA A 273 40.54 -1.10 -13.05
CA ALA A 273 40.78 -2.12 -12.02
C ALA A 273 42.21 -2.16 -11.53
N ASP A 274 43.17 -1.76 -12.37
CA ASP A 274 44.61 -1.72 -12.00
C ASP A 274 44.89 -0.68 -10.89
N SER A 275 43.98 0.30 -10.69
CA SER A 275 44.09 1.33 -9.66
C SER A 275 43.36 1.00 -8.37
N VAL A 276 42.55 -0.08 -8.34
CA VAL A 276 41.77 -0.48 -7.17
C VAL A 276 42.55 -1.46 -6.33
N GLU A 277 42.77 -1.16 -5.05
CA GLU A 277 43.36 -2.08 -4.11
C GLU A 277 42.43 -3.29 -3.91
N MET A 278 42.93 -4.46 -4.23
CA MET A 278 42.17 -5.70 -4.10
C MET A 278 41.88 -5.98 -2.62
N PRO A 279 40.66 -6.33 -2.24
CA PRO A 279 40.34 -6.71 -0.86
C PRO A 279 41.08 -7.98 -0.48
N THR A 280 41.36 -8.12 0.80
CA THR A 280 41.91 -9.37 1.35
C THR A 280 40.88 -10.49 1.22
N LEU A 281 41.26 -11.63 0.67
CA LEU A 281 40.37 -12.77 0.47
C LEU A 281 40.98 -14.05 1.08
N GLY A 282 40.12 -14.88 1.66
CA GLY A 282 40.48 -16.19 2.18
C GLY A 282 41.45 -16.17 3.38
N ALA A 283 41.48 -15.08 4.13
CA ALA A 283 42.25 -14.94 5.34
C ALA A 283 41.83 -15.97 6.40
N LYS A 284 42.78 -16.46 7.19
CA LYS A 284 42.50 -17.45 8.24
C LYS A 284 42.43 -16.78 9.62
N ASN A 285 41.47 -15.88 9.81
CA ASN A 285 41.32 -15.10 11.04
C ASN A 285 40.62 -15.88 12.17
N GLY A 286 39.96 -17.00 11.83
CA GLY A 286 39.25 -17.84 12.80
C GLY A 286 38.03 -17.23 13.43
N LEU A 287 37.52 -16.11 12.88
CA LEU A 287 36.25 -15.49 13.32
C LEU A 287 35.07 -16.28 12.76
N THR A 288 33.97 -16.29 13.53
CA THR A 288 32.70 -16.86 13.09
C THR A 288 31.62 -15.80 13.19
N LEU A 289 30.55 -15.93 12.40
CA LEU A 289 29.42 -15.04 12.51
C LEU A 289 28.82 -15.02 13.93
N ALA A 290 28.88 -16.15 14.63
CA ALA A 290 28.47 -16.25 16.03
C ALA A 290 29.31 -15.39 16.99
N SER A 291 30.62 -15.19 16.69
CA SER A 291 31.49 -14.32 17.49
C SER A 291 31.17 -12.83 17.31
N MET A 292 30.36 -12.48 16.32
CA MET A 292 29.95 -11.10 16.04
C MET A 292 28.65 -10.70 16.75
N ILE A 293 27.98 -11.63 17.44
CA ILE A 293 26.74 -11.34 18.16
C ILE A 293 27.01 -10.25 19.21
N GLY A 294 26.23 -9.17 19.17
CA GLY A 294 26.33 -8.03 20.08
C GLY A 294 27.40 -7.02 19.70
N LYS A 295 28.05 -7.16 18.55
CA LYS A 295 28.95 -6.14 17.99
C LYS A 295 28.15 -5.06 17.27
N ASP A 296 28.61 -3.82 17.42
CA ASP A 296 28.06 -2.70 16.66
C ASP A 296 28.36 -2.89 15.16
N PHE A 297 27.53 -2.29 14.32
CA PHE A 297 27.67 -2.37 12.85
C PHE A 297 29.03 -1.87 12.36
N ASP A 298 29.60 -0.85 13.01
CA ASP A 298 30.88 -0.23 12.67
C ASP A 298 32.08 -0.89 13.38
N ASP A 299 31.89 -2.05 14.06
CA ASP A 299 33.01 -2.75 14.71
C ASP A 299 33.99 -3.24 13.65
N PRO A 300 35.31 -2.88 13.75
CA PRO A 300 36.34 -3.29 12.76
C PRO A 300 36.50 -4.79 12.58
N GLN A 301 35.97 -5.59 13.49
CA GLN A 301 36.01 -7.06 13.35
C GLN A 301 35.10 -7.56 12.21
N TRP A 302 34.15 -6.76 11.74
CA TRP A 302 33.38 -7.13 10.56
C TRP A 302 34.26 -7.23 9.32
N GLU A 303 35.15 -6.26 9.10
CA GLU A 303 36.12 -6.33 8.00
C GLU A 303 37.00 -7.55 8.13
N THR A 304 37.50 -7.83 9.35
CA THR A 304 38.32 -9.02 9.61
C THR A 304 37.55 -10.33 9.35
N LEU A 305 36.23 -10.36 9.59
CA LEU A 305 35.40 -11.52 9.26
C LEU A 305 35.21 -11.64 7.74
N LEU A 306 34.97 -10.52 7.04
CA LEU A 306 34.79 -10.48 5.60
C LEU A 306 36.05 -10.91 4.84
N ASP A 307 37.24 -10.57 5.33
CA ASP A 307 38.52 -10.98 4.78
C ASP A 307 38.68 -12.50 4.67
N GLN A 308 37.91 -13.27 5.45
CA GLN A 308 37.95 -14.74 5.39
C GLN A 308 37.23 -15.32 4.19
N LEU A 309 36.31 -14.55 3.58
CA LEU A 309 35.52 -15.02 2.44
C LEU A 309 36.42 -15.20 1.22
N THR A 310 36.22 -16.29 0.53
CA THR A 310 36.80 -16.50 -0.80
C THR A 310 35.94 -15.80 -1.86
N PHE A 311 36.55 -15.57 -3.03
CA PHE A 311 35.81 -15.02 -4.16
C PHE A 311 34.55 -15.85 -4.52
N ASP A 312 34.72 -17.19 -4.54
CA ASP A 312 33.63 -18.11 -4.86
C ASP A 312 32.48 -18.04 -3.82
N GLU A 313 32.83 -17.91 -2.53
CA GLU A 313 31.83 -17.76 -1.48
C GLU A 313 31.04 -16.44 -1.61
N MET A 314 31.72 -15.34 -1.92
CA MET A 314 31.07 -14.05 -2.17
C MET A 314 30.12 -14.10 -3.40
N VAL A 315 30.58 -14.65 -4.50
CA VAL A 315 29.79 -14.82 -5.72
C VAL A 315 28.58 -15.71 -5.46
N ASN A 316 28.76 -16.83 -4.78
CA ASN A 316 27.65 -17.74 -4.44
C ASN A 316 26.63 -17.08 -3.51
N THR A 317 27.09 -16.30 -2.53
CA THR A 317 26.19 -15.57 -1.63
C THR A 317 25.36 -14.54 -2.41
N CYS A 318 25.99 -13.80 -3.32
CA CYS A 318 25.30 -12.84 -4.18
C CYS A 318 24.28 -13.54 -5.11
N LEU A 319 24.67 -14.63 -5.76
CA LEU A 319 23.80 -15.38 -6.67
C LEU A 319 22.63 -16.05 -5.94
N LEU A 320 22.82 -16.53 -4.71
CA LEU A 320 21.74 -17.11 -3.91
C LEU A 320 20.71 -16.07 -3.49
N TYR A 321 21.12 -14.83 -3.24
CA TYR A 321 20.24 -13.76 -2.82
C TYR A 321 19.48 -13.11 -4.00
N THR A 322 20.11 -13.05 -5.17
CA THR A 322 19.55 -12.42 -6.38
C THR A 322 18.91 -13.40 -7.36
N SER A 323 19.07 -14.70 -7.14
CA SER A 323 18.37 -15.72 -7.94
C SER A 323 16.86 -15.63 -7.74
N PRO A 324 16.07 -15.70 -8.83
CA PRO A 324 14.63 -15.82 -8.69
C PRO A 324 14.30 -17.03 -7.83
N SER A 325 13.38 -16.84 -6.89
CA SER A 325 12.93 -17.85 -5.94
C SER A 325 12.81 -19.23 -6.61
N PRO A 326 13.37 -20.27 -6.04
CA PRO A 326 13.15 -21.62 -6.55
C PRO A 326 11.65 -21.93 -6.46
N ARG A 327 11.15 -22.54 -7.48
CA ARG A 327 9.77 -22.94 -7.82
C ARG A 327 8.98 -23.51 -6.66
#